data_1e7191e9fc2eda2e4e8205202307790b
#
_entry.id   1e7191e9fc2eda2e4e8205202307790b
#
_cell.length_a   1.000
_cell.length_b   1.000
_cell.length_c   1.000
_cell.angle_alpha   90.00
_cell.angle_beta   90.00
_cell.angle_gamma   90.00
#
_symmetry.space_group_name_H-M   'P 1'
#
loop_
_entity.id
_entity.type
_entity.pdbx_description
1 polymer ?
#
loop_
_entity_poly.entity_id
_entity_poly.type
_entity_poly.pdbx_seq_one_letter_code
_entity_poly.pdbx_strand_id
1 'polypeptide(L)'
;MGRTCSRFTSLAAAACALALMLAALCACGTVSSLQGPPEPGASTEKEARFVKPDDPLARPTQVGWTSARATRCGFVFSPEQLRANYLAYESRFGYSPQEMAKVEKAYDYTRESVLTDINKDTLYCTKDRLDAIRADLHRYLAGDYTPSARMAR
;
A
#
# COMPACT_ATOMS: atom_id res chain seq x y z
N MET A 1 -24.32 -7.40 -58.67
CA MET A 1 -23.23 -7.26 -59.68
C MET A 1 -21.95 -7.21 -58.89
N GLY A 2 -21.20 -8.14 -58.84
CA GLY A 2 -20.43 -8.99 -59.71
C GLY A 2 -19.07 -9.16 -59.04
N ARG A 3 -18.76 -10.37 -58.55
CA ARG A 3 -17.71 -11.28 -59.06
C ARG A 3 -16.28 -10.70 -58.90
N THR A 4 -15.28 -11.38 -58.44
CA THR A 4 -14.79 -12.76 -58.60
C THR A 4 -13.66 -13.03 -57.63
N CYS A 5 -13.68 -14.10 -56.98
CA CYS A 5 -12.77 -15.24 -56.92
C CYS A 5 -11.44 -15.08 -57.67
N SER A 6 -10.33 -15.27 -57.00
CA SER A 6 -9.21 -16.04 -57.52
C SER A 6 -8.41 -16.72 -56.44
N ARG A 7 -8.49 -18.00 -56.47
CA ARG A 7 -7.53 -18.95 -55.84
C ARG A 7 -6.22 -18.87 -56.64
N PHE A 8 -5.10 -19.02 -56.00
CA PHE A 8 -4.02 -19.84 -56.56
C PHE A 8 -3.19 -20.45 -55.45
N THR A 9 -3.24 -21.72 -55.49
CA THR A 9 -2.38 -22.70 -54.85
C THR A 9 -0.96 -22.61 -55.42
N SER A 10 0.05 -22.84 -54.65
CA SER A 10 1.19 -23.67 -55.05
C SER A 10 2.03 -24.10 -53.86
N LEU A 11 2.12 -25.37 -53.75
CA LEU A 11 3.09 -26.17 -53.05
C LEU A 11 4.52 -25.93 -53.58
N ALA A 12 5.50 -26.04 -52.73
CA ALA A 12 6.79 -26.71 -52.85
C ALA A 12 7.55 -26.42 -51.58
N ALA A 13 7.74 -27.34 -50.69
CA ALA A 13 8.67 -28.47 -50.69
C ALA A 13 10.12 -28.04 -50.45
N ALA A 14 10.62 -28.57 -49.35
CA ALA A 14 11.95 -29.14 -49.17
C ALA A 14 13.03 -28.31 -48.47
N ALA A 15 13.37 -28.84 -47.34
CA ALA A 15 14.71 -29.28 -46.97
C ALA A 15 15.64 -28.34 -46.19
N CYS A 16 15.86 -28.76 -44.95
CA CYS A 16 17.15 -28.89 -44.29
C CYS A 16 18.10 -27.69 -44.32
N ALA A 17 18.28 -27.09 -43.20
CA ALA A 17 19.62 -26.79 -42.70
C ALA A 17 19.60 -26.66 -41.20
N LEU A 18 20.11 -27.67 -40.51
CA LEU A 18 20.61 -27.56 -39.16
C LEU A 18 21.66 -26.43 -39.13
N ALA A 19 21.35 -25.35 -38.47
CA ALA A 19 22.33 -24.43 -38.03
C ALA A 19 22.23 -24.36 -36.50
N LEU A 20 23.11 -25.10 -35.85
CA LEU A 20 23.48 -24.91 -34.46
C LEU A 20 24.03 -23.49 -34.34
N MET A 21 23.23 -22.59 -33.80
CA MET A 21 23.74 -21.37 -33.19
C MET A 21 23.50 -21.48 -31.70
N LEU A 22 24.58 -21.82 -30.98
CA LEU A 22 24.68 -21.54 -29.56
C LEU A 22 24.53 -20.03 -29.38
N ALA A 23 23.34 -19.58 -29.09
CA ALA A 23 23.13 -18.27 -28.54
C ALA A 23 23.37 -18.37 -27.03
N ALA A 24 24.46 -17.74 -26.61
CA ALA A 24 24.79 -17.54 -25.21
C ALA A 24 23.59 -16.98 -24.48
N LEU A 25 23.01 -17.76 -23.61
CA LEU A 25 22.07 -17.35 -22.62
C LEU A 25 22.80 -16.41 -21.65
N CYS A 26 22.70 -15.10 -21.88
CA CYS A 26 22.84 -14.13 -20.82
C CYS A 26 21.69 -14.42 -19.85
N ALA A 27 21.93 -15.30 -18.91
CA ALA A 27 21.14 -15.45 -17.73
C ALA A 27 21.33 -14.15 -16.89
N CYS A 28 20.57 -13.10 -17.21
CA CYS A 28 20.20 -12.14 -16.20
C CYS A 28 19.37 -12.91 -15.19
N GLY A 29 20.04 -13.45 -14.20
CA GLY A 29 19.42 -14.01 -13.02
C GLY A 29 18.65 -12.91 -12.32
N THR A 30 17.39 -12.70 -12.71
CA THR A 30 16.41 -12.17 -11.79
C THR A 30 16.29 -13.20 -10.70
N VAL A 31 17.01 -12.96 -9.61
CA VAL A 31 16.71 -13.60 -8.33
C VAL A 31 15.32 -13.12 -7.98
N SER A 32 14.31 -13.76 -8.54
CA SER A 32 12.98 -13.76 -7.93
C SER A 32 13.19 -14.43 -6.58
N SER A 33 13.45 -13.60 -5.56
CA SER A 33 13.24 -14.05 -4.20
C SER A 33 11.87 -14.70 -4.18
N LEU A 34 11.86 -15.98 -3.87
CA LEU A 34 10.67 -16.71 -3.45
C LEU A 34 10.26 -16.11 -2.09
N GLN A 35 9.84 -14.85 -2.11
CA GLN A 35 9.01 -14.32 -1.07
C GLN A 35 7.68 -15.01 -1.25
N GLY A 36 7.41 -15.97 -0.38
CA GLY A 36 6.08 -16.53 -0.23
C GLY A 36 5.08 -15.38 -0.07
N PRO A 37 3.79 -15.63 -0.34
CA PRO A 37 2.79 -14.61 -0.14
C PRO A 37 2.99 -14.01 1.24
N PRO A 38 3.04 -12.65 1.36
CA PRO A 38 3.23 -11.99 2.65
C PRO A 38 2.18 -12.52 3.61
N GLU A 39 2.62 -13.02 4.76
CA GLU A 39 1.69 -13.42 5.81
C GLU A 39 0.79 -12.21 6.07
N PRO A 40 -0.55 -12.38 5.98
CA PRO A 40 -1.45 -11.27 6.23
C PRO A 40 -1.24 -10.82 7.67
N GLY A 41 -0.69 -9.64 7.84
CA GLY A 41 -0.66 -8.99 9.13
C GLY A 41 0.66 -8.41 9.58
N ALA A 42 1.75 -9.16 9.54
CA ALA A 42 3.06 -8.68 10.05
C ALA A 42 3.67 -7.57 9.18
N SER A 43 3.30 -7.50 7.90
CA SER A 43 3.84 -6.51 6.96
C SER A 43 3.23 -5.13 7.13
N THR A 44 1.92 -5.04 7.40
CA THR A 44 1.20 -3.76 7.34
C THR A 44 1.56 -2.80 8.48
N GLU A 45 1.70 -3.29 9.71
CA GLU A 45 2.16 -2.44 10.80
C GLU A 45 3.62 -2.02 10.61
N LYS A 46 4.45 -2.93 10.08
CA LYS A 46 5.85 -2.65 9.77
C LYS A 46 5.99 -1.66 8.62
N GLU A 47 5.19 -1.79 7.56
CA GLU A 47 5.16 -0.85 6.43
C GLU A 47 4.69 0.53 6.85
N ALA A 48 3.64 0.62 7.66
CA ALA A 48 3.16 1.89 8.20
C ALA A 48 4.21 2.64 9.03
N ARG A 49 5.14 1.91 9.66
CA ARG A 49 6.25 2.50 10.42
C ARG A 49 7.35 3.10 9.56
N PHE A 50 7.52 2.60 8.33
CA PHE A 50 8.65 2.97 7.47
C PHE A 50 8.26 3.89 6.30
N VAL A 51 7.03 4.38 6.26
CA VAL A 51 6.64 5.35 5.24
C VAL A 51 7.44 6.63 5.43
N LYS A 52 8.16 7.04 4.39
CA LYS A 52 8.95 8.27 4.42
C LYS A 52 8.02 9.48 4.50
N PRO A 53 8.39 10.54 5.24
CA PRO A 53 7.54 11.73 5.39
C PRO A 53 7.20 12.44 4.08
N ASP A 54 8.04 12.29 3.05
CA ASP A 54 7.85 12.86 1.71
C ASP A 54 7.00 11.98 0.78
N ASP A 55 6.61 10.78 1.21
CA ASP A 55 5.69 9.93 0.46
C ASP A 55 4.29 10.56 0.46
N PRO A 56 3.64 10.68 -0.71
CA PRO A 56 2.28 11.22 -0.80
C PRO A 56 1.25 10.48 0.07
N LEU A 57 1.50 9.21 0.36
CA LEU A 57 0.65 8.39 1.22
C LEU A 57 1.10 8.33 2.68
N ALA A 58 2.15 9.09 3.07
CA ALA A 58 2.62 9.12 4.45
C ALA A 58 1.52 9.58 5.42
N ARG A 59 0.82 10.67 5.10
CA ARG A 59 -0.25 11.18 5.97
C ARG A 59 -1.38 10.19 6.18
N PRO A 60 -2.07 9.70 5.12
CA PRO A 60 -3.18 8.77 5.30
C PRO A 60 -2.75 7.51 6.06
N THR A 61 -1.57 6.97 5.75
CA THR A 61 -1.02 5.80 6.43
C THR A 61 -0.77 6.08 7.91
N GLN A 62 -0.15 7.19 8.26
CA GLN A 62 0.17 7.51 9.65
C GLN A 62 -1.08 7.82 10.50
N VAL A 63 -2.05 8.56 9.94
CA VAL A 63 -3.30 8.87 10.64
C VAL A 63 -4.13 7.60 10.84
N GLY A 64 -4.26 6.76 9.80
CA GLY A 64 -4.94 5.46 9.90
C GLY A 64 -4.30 4.53 10.92
N TRP A 65 -2.97 4.43 10.91
CA TRP A 65 -2.19 3.64 11.86
C TRP A 65 -2.37 4.10 13.31
N THR A 66 -2.33 5.41 13.56
CA THR A 66 -2.57 5.96 14.91
C THR A 66 -4.02 5.73 15.35
N SER A 67 -4.99 5.90 14.45
CA SER A 67 -6.41 5.62 14.72
C SER A 67 -6.62 4.16 15.18
N ALA A 68 -6.02 3.19 14.47
CA ALA A 68 -6.09 1.78 14.83
C ALA A 68 -5.53 1.51 16.22
N ARG A 69 -4.31 2.00 16.49
CA ARG A 69 -3.61 1.82 17.77
C ARG A 69 -4.35 2.45 18.93
N ALA A 70 -4.86 3.67 18.74
CA ALA A 70 -5.65 4.36 19.75
C ALA A 70 -6.94 3.62 20.07
N THR A 71 -7.62 3.08 19.05
CA THR A 71 -8.81 2.23 19.23
C THR A 71 -8.47 0.98 20.04
N ARG A 72 -7.40 0.26 19.66
CA ARG A 72 -6.96 -0.96 20.35
C ARG A 72 -6.61 -0.74 21.82
N CYS A 73 -6.00 0.42 22.10
CA CYS A 73 -5.52 0.75 23.45
C CYS A 73 -6.54 1.54 24.28
N GLY A 74 -7.79 1.63 23.84
CA GLY A 74 -8.90 2.20 24.62
C GLY A 74 -8.83 3.71 24.82
N PHE A 75 -8.20 4.45 23.91
CA PHE A 75 -8.28 5.91 23.94
C PHE A 75 -9.68 6.39 23.64
N VAL A 76 -10.13 7.40 24.37
CA VAL A 76 -11.45 8.01 24.18
C VAL A 76 -11.38 9.06 23.06
N PHE A 77 -11.92 8.72 21.89
CA PHE A 77 -12.09 9.61 20.74
C PHE A 77 -13.12 8.96 19.77
N SER A 78 -13.55 9.70 18.73
CA SER A 78 -14.34 9.12 17.63
C SER A 78 -13.44 8.86 16.43
N PRO A 79 -13.18 7.59 16.07
CA PRO A 79 -12.42 7.24 14.87
C PRO A 79 -13.09 7.76 13.60
N GLU A 80 -14.40 7.78 13.54
CA GLU A 80 -15.19 8.27 12.39
C GLU A 80 -15.03 9.79 12.23
N GLN A 81 -15.06 10.52 13.34
CA GLN A 81 -14.85 11.96 13.34
C GLN A 81 -13.42 12.31 12.95
N LEU A 82 -12.43 11.57 13.47
CA LEU A 82 -11.03 11.74 13.08
C LEU A 82 -10.85 11.53 11.57
N ARG A 83 -11.43 10.46 11.02
CA ARG A 83 -11.43 10.18 9.58
C ARG A 83 -12.05 11.32 8.78
N ALA A 84 -13.24 11.77 9.16
CA ALA A 84 -13.93 12.84 8.46
C ALA A 84 -13.14 14.15 8.46
N ASN A 85 -12.58 14.53 9.62
CA ASN A 85 -11.75 15.72 9.74
C ASN A 85 -10.46 15.63 8.91
N TYR A 86 -9.83 14.45 8.90
CA TYR A 86 -8.64 14.18 8.10
C TYR A 86 -8.93 14.30 6.60
N LEU A 87 -9.98 13.66 6.09
CA LEU A 87 -10.34 13.74 4.69
C LEU A 87 -10.76 15.15 4.26
N ALA A 88 -11.44 15.89 5.14
CA ALA A 88 -11.73 17.31 4.92
C ALA A 88 -10.47 18.18 4.90
N TYR A 89 -9.44 17.81 5.64
CA TYR A 89 -8.13 18.46 5.56
C TYR A 89 -7.46 18.17 4.21
N GLU A 90 -7.43 16.93 3.76
CA GLU A 90 -6.82 16.53 2.48
C GLU A 90 -7.53 17.16 1.27
N SER A 91 -8.84 17.32 1.32
CA SER A 91 -9.61 17.92 0.21
C SER A 91 -9.19 19.35 -0.14
N ARG A 92 -8.48 20.04 0.77
CA ARG A 92 -7.97 21.40 0.54
C ARG A 92 -6.75 21.48 -0.37
N PHE A 93 -6.10 20.35 -0.67
CA PHE A 93 -4.90 20.32 -1.51
C PHE A 93 -5.19 20.23 -3.01
N GLY A 94 -6.45 20.28 -3.42
CA GLY A 94 -6.82 20.31 -4.84
C GLY A 94 -6.63 18.97 -5.55
N TYR A 95 -6.65 17.87 -4.82
CA TYR A 95 -6.57 16.53 -5.39
C TYR A 95 -7.72 16.25 -6.37
N SER A 96 -7.41 15.57 -7.46
CA SER A 96 -8.43 14.98 -8.32
C SER A 96 -9.26 13.95 -7.56
N PRO A 97 -10.48 13.60 -8.04
CA PRO A 97 -11.28 12.55 -7.41
C PRO A 97 -10.53 11.21 -7.28
N GLN A 98 -9.67 10.88 -8.25
CA GLN A 98 -8.88 9.65 -8.24
C GLN A 98 -7.77 9.69 -7.19
N GLU A 99 -7.11 10.83 -6.99
CA GLU A 99 -6.10 11.01 -5.94
C GLU A 99 -6.74 10.98 -4.57
N MET A 100 -7.86 11.66 -4.41
CA MET A 100 -8.60 11.63 -3.14
C MET A 100 -9.06 10.22 -2.77
N ALA A 101 -9.52 9.43 -3.75
CA ALA A 101 -9.87 8.03 -3.54
C ALA A 101 -8.66 7.17 -3.10
N LYS A 102 -7.45 7.48 -3.57
CA LYS A 102 -6.22 6.80 -3.11
C LYS A 102 -5.90 7.16 -1.65
N VAL A 103 -6.03 8.42 -1.28
CA VAL A 103 -5.84 8.90 0.09
C VAL A 103 -6.81 8.19 1.05
N GLU A 104 -8.09 8.18 0.71
CA GLU A 104 -9.13 7.52 1.48
C GLU A 104 -8.86 6.02 1.65
N LYS A 105 -8.56 5.34 0.54
CA LYS A 105 -8.22 3.91 0.56
C LYS A 105 -6.98 3.61 1.40
N ALA A 106 -5.95 4.44 1.34
CA ALA A 106 -4.74 4.26 2.12
C ALA A 106 -5.00 4.39 3.63
N TYR A 107 -5.82 5.37 4.03
CA TYR A 107 -6.25 5.51 5.42
C TYR A 107 -7.04 4.29 5.90
N ASP A 108 -8.10 3.93 5.19
CA ASP A 108 -9.01 2.86 5.59
C ASP A 108 -8.31 1.50 5.63
N TYR A 109 -7.53 1.19 4.58
CA TYR A 109 -6.75 -0.05 4.51
C TYR A 109 -5.74 -0.15 5.66
N THR A 110 -4.99 0.92 5.91
CA THR A 110 -3.99 0.92 7.00
C THR A 110 -4.66 0.74 8.35
N ARG A 111 -5.75 1.49 8.61
CA ARG A 111 -6.48 1.38 9.88
C ARG A 111 -7.00 -0.04 10.12
N GLU A 112 -7.64 -0.63 9.12
CA GLU A 112 -8.23 -1.96 9.23
C GLU A 112 -7.17 -3.05 9.39
N SER A 113 -6.16 -3.03 8.54
CA SER A 113 -5.07 -4.03 8.58
C SER A 113 -4.31 -3.99 9.89
N VAL A 114 -3.91 -2.80 10.31
CA VAL A 114 -3.19 -2.62 11.59
C VAL A 114 -4.04 -3.07 12.76
N LEU A 115 -5.31 -2.67 12.83
CA LEU A 115 -6.20 -3.08 13.92
C LEU A 115 -6.38 -4.60 13.98
N THR A 116 -6.52 -5.24 12.82
CA THR A 116 -6.60 -6.70 12.72
C THR A 116 -5.36 -7.38 13.29
N ASP A 117 -4.18 -6.84 13.01
CA ASP A 117 -2.94 -7.43 13.45
C ASP A 117 -2.66 -7.22 14.93
N ILE A 118 -2.78 -5.98 15.39
CA ILE A 118 -2.48 -5.66 16.79
C ILE A 118 -3.52 -6.24 17.77
N ASN A 119 -4.72 -6.60 17.30
CA ASN A 119 -5.71 -7.29 18.12
C ASN A 119 -5.27 -8.70 18.55
N LYS A 120 -4.34 -9.30 17.81
CA LYS A 120 -3.76 -10.61 18.13
C LYS A 120 -2.72 -10.53 19.26
N ASP A 121 -2.16 -9.34 19.51
CA ASP A 121 -1.16 -9.10 20.55
C ASP A 121 -1.83 -8.60 21.83
N THR A 122 -1.91 -9.46 22.84
CA THR A 122 -2.52 -9.12 24.15
C THR A 122 -1.70 -8.12 24.95
N LEU A 123 -0.40 -8.00 24.64
CA LEU A 123 0.54 -7.10 25.34
C LEU A 123 0.86 -5.85 24.53
N TYR A 124 0.08 -5.57 23.48
CA TYR A 124 0.36 -4.49 22.56
C TYR A 124 0.47 -3.11 23.24
N CYS A 125 -0.38 -2.82 24.21
CA CYS A 125 -0.54 -1.49 24.82
C CYS A 125 0.46 -1.26 25.97
N THR A 126 1.75 -1.30 25.66
CA THR A 126 2.80 -0.94 26.63
C THR A 126 2.84 0.55 26.92
N LYS A 127 3.46 0.94 28.05
CA LYS A 127 3.56 2.36 28.46
C LYS A 127 4.15 3.24 27.34
N ASP A 128 5.25 2.81 26.71
CA ASP A 128 5.94 3.59 25.68
C ASP A 128 5.05 3.75 24.44
N ARG A 129 4.32 2.68 24.06
CA ARG A 129 3.34 2.76 22.96
C ARG A 129 2.18 3.69 23.30
N LEU A 130 1.65 3.64 24.51
CA LEU A 130 0.58 4.52 24.97
C LEU A 130 0.99 6.00 24.90
N ASP A 131 2.20 6.31 25.33
CA ASP A 131 2.71 7.68 25.30
C ASP A 131 2.92 8.17 23.87
N ALA A 132 3.44 7.34 22.98
CA ALA A 132 3.59 7.66 21.56
C ALA A 132 2.22 7.84 20.86
N ILE A 133 1.26 6.93 21.12
CA ILE A 133 -0.10 7.02 20.57
C ILE A 133 -0.77 8.32 21.04
N ARG A 134 -0.67 8.64 22.32
CA ARG A 134 -1.26 9.85 22.90
C ARG A 134 -0.72 11.11 22.22
N ALA A 135 0.59 11.19 22.02
CA ALA A 135 1.22 12.33 21.39
C ALA A 135 0.73 12.55 19.96
N ASP A 136 0.68 11.46 19.16
CA ASP A 136 0.24 11.55 17.76
C ASP A 136 -1.28 11.80 17.66
N LEU A 137 -2.09 11.12 18.48
CA LEU A 137 -3.53 11.32 18.50
C LEU A 137 -3.91 12.75 18.86
N HIS A 138 -3.25 13.35 19.87
CA HIS A 138 -3.48 14.75 20.24
C HIS A 138 -3.22 15.70 19.08
N ARG A 139 -2.11 15.50 18.34
CA ARG A 139 -1.82 16.34 17.16
C ARG A 139 -2.92 16.22 16.11
N TYR A 140 -3.34 15.01 15.79
CA TYR A 140 -4.37 14.77 14.78
C TYR A 140 -5.74 15.32 15.18
N LEU A 141 -6.11 15.20 16.45
CA LEU A 141 -7.34 15.80 16.97
C LEU A 141 -7.30 17.32 16.95
N ALA A 142 -6.09 17.91 17.05
CA ALA A 142 -5.87 19.36 16.87
C ALA A 142 -5.78 19.80 15.39
N GLY A 143 -5.89 18.86 14.44
CA GLY A 143 -5.82 19.15 13.00
C GLY A 143 -4.40 19.25 12.42
N ASP A 144 -3.37 18.89 13.18
CA ASP A 144 -2.00 18.76 12.67
C ASP A 144 -1.73 17.36 12.15
N TYR A 145 -1.86 17.19 10.84
CA TYR A 145 -1.62 15.93 10.13
C TYR A 145 -0.24 15.87 9.47
N THR A 146 0.70 16.71 9.90
CA THR A 146 2.07 16.70 9.36
C THR A 146 2.74 15.35 9.59
N PRO A 147 3.27 14.69 8.54
CA PRO A 147 3.95 13.42 8.67
C PRO A 147 5.14 13.49 9.63
N SER A 148 5.32 12.48 10.44
CA SER A 148 6.37 12.41 11.44
C SER A 148 7.34 11.26 11.13
N ALA A 149 8.64 11.55 11.10
CA ALA A 149 9.69 10.52 11.01
C ALA A 149 9.76 9.63 12.26
N ARG A 150 9.16 10.06 13.39
CA ARG A 150 9.17 9.30 14.65
C ARG A 150 8.19 8.14 14.69
N MET A 151 7.27 8.04 13.73
CA MET A 151 6.32 6.91 13.70
C MET A 151 6.98 5.57 13.37
N ALA A 152 8.29 5.58 13.17
CA ALA A 152 9.11 4.39 12.89
C ALA A 152 9.59 3.64 14.16
N ARG A 153 9.14 3.97 15.37
CA ARG A 153 9.60 3.33 16.62
C ARG A 153 8.50 2.63 17.37
#